data_cfb6aa1299b63e1bfce8d0e36131a1eb
#
_entry.id   cfb6aa1299b63e1bfce8d0e36131a1eb
#
_cell.length_a   1.000
_cell.length_b   1.000
_cell.length_c   1.000
_cell.angle_alpha   90.00
_cell.angle_beta   90.00
_cell.angle_gamma   90.00
#
_symmetry.space_group_name_H-M   'P 1'
#
loop_
_entity.id
_entity.type
_entity.pdbx_description
1 polymer ?
#
loop_
_entity_poly.entity_id
_entity_poly.type
_entity_poly.pdbx_seq_one_letter_code
_entity_poly.pdbx_strand_id
1 'polypeptide(L)'
;MKLKLFQTSGPALFMYTVIACCLIASGVCFYVYYGAILIEEPILWIGVTTFTILYHFWGRIILGNVSKLFKRFISYKSWWFREKKFEKRLYEILKVKKWKKHVLTYNPELYNVKENSAEEMLYTMAKSELDHWLNELISISTISFGALWGQTWIFVITAILAMIFDAQFIIVQRYNRPRVIKILEKEQEIESKKVVETEVNKSADLKVNVNKAYDIINKKK
;
A
#
# COMPACT_ATOMS: atom_id res chain seq x y z
N MET A 1 -24.90 -7.46 14.00
CA MET A 1 -23.64 -6.71 13.73
C MET A 1 -22.55 -7.28 14.63
N LYS A 2 -21.76 -8.25 14.15
CA LYS A 2 -20.63 -8.81 14.92
C LYS A 2 -19.52 -7.76 14.91
N LEU A 3 -19.22 -7.19 16.08
CA LEU A 3 -17.98 -6.46 16.31
C LEU A 3 -16.82 -7.39 15.91
N LYS A 4 -16.19 -7.13 14.76
CA LYS A 4 -14.85 -7.67 14.48
C LYS A 4 -13.93 -7.00 15.50
N LEU A 5 -13.76 -7.65 16.67
CA LEU A 5 -12.65 -7.30 17.56
C LEU A 5 -11.38 -7.26 16.72
N PHE A 6 -10.60 -6.21 16.90
CA PHE A 6 -9.31 -5.93 16.27
C PHE A 6 -8.47 -7.21 16.21
N GLN A 7 -8.58 -7.95 15.12
CA GLN A 7 -7.61 -8.99 14.79
C GLN A 7 -6.38 -8.25 14.23
N THR A 8 -5.50 -7.83 15.16
CA THR A 8 -4.20 -7.27 14.79
C THR A 8 -3.44 -8.36 14.04
N SER A 9 -3.07 -8.07 12.79
CA SER A 9 -2.23 -9.00 12.01
C SER A 9 -0.90 -9.22 12.75
N GLY A 10 -0.31 -10.42 12.60
CA GLY A 10 0.99 -10.71 13.23
C GLY A 10 2.05 -9.61 13.01
N PRO A 11 2.21 -9.08 11.78
CA PRO A 11 3.09 -7.95 11.51
C PRO A 11 2.76 -6.68 12.30
N ALA A 12 1.48 -6.37 12.51
CA ALA A 12 1.07 -5.21 13.30
C ALA A 12 1.44 -5.38 14.78
N LEU A 13 1.17 -6.55 15.35
CA LEU A 13 1.55 -6.86 16.73
C LEU A 13 3.06 -6.74 16.92
N PHE A 14 3.86 -7.28 16.00
CA PHE A 14 5.31 -7.13 16.00
C PHE A 14 5.73 -5.66 16.00
N MET A 15 5.16 -4.82 15.11
CA MET A 15 5.47 -3.40 15.04
C MET A 15 5.16 -2.68 16.35
N TYR A 16 3.98 -2.91 16.96
CA TYR A 16 3.63 -2.29 18.25
C TYR A 16 4.53 -2.74 19.37
N THR A 17 4.94 -4.00 19.40
CA THR A 17 5.89 -4.52 20.40
C THR A 17 7.25 -3.83 20.27
N VAL A 18 7.78 -3.72 19.04
CA VAL A 18 9.04 -3.01 18.78
C VAL A 18 8.96 -1.55 19.22
N ILE A 19 7.86 -0.85 18.88
CA ILE A 19 7.63 0.54 19.31
C ILE A 19 7.66 0.65 20.82
N ALA A 20 6.94 -0.18 21.55
CA ALA A 20 6.89 -0.15 23.01
C ALA A 20 8.27 -0.41 23.63
N CYS A 21 8.98 -1.44 23.17
CA CYS A 21 10.34 -1.74 23.66
C CYS A 21 11.33 -0.61 23.36
N CYS A 22 11.31 -0.06 22.14
CA CYS A 22 12.21 1.02 21.75
C CYS A 22 11.89 2.32 22.49
N LEU A 23 10.62 2.62 22.76
CA LEU A 23 10.22 3.78 23.55
C LEU A 23 10.75 3.71 24.98
N ILE A 24 10.60 2.55 25.63
CA ILE A 24 11.12 2.34 26.98
C ILE A 24 12.66 2.41 26.99
N ALA A 25 13.31 1.69 26.08
CA ALA A 25 14.76 1.62 26.01
C ALA A 25 15.39 3.00 25.74
N SER A 26 14.88 3.73 24.73
CA SER A 26 15.40 5.07 24.42
C SER A 26 15.13 6.05 25.56
N GLY A 27 13.94 6.01 26.16
CA GLY A 27 13.61 6.87 27.31
C GLY A 27 14.52 6.64 28.51
N VAL A 28 14.76 5.39 28.88
CA VAL A 28 15.66 5.02 29.99
C VAL A 28 17.10 5.44 29.67
N CYS A 29 17.62 5.12 28.49
CA CYS A 29 19.00 5.47 28.13
C CYS A 29 19.21 6.99 28.10
N PHE A 30 18.30 7.76 27.54
CA PHE A 30 18.40 9.23 27.53
C PHE A 30 18.24 9.82 28.92
N TYR A 31 17.33 9.27 29.76
CA TYR A 31 17.19 9.71 31.14
C TYR A 31 18.50 9.49 31.95
N VAL A 32 19.10 8.30 31.82
CA VAL A 32 20.33 7.93 32.52
C VAL A 32 21.51 8.77 32.04
N TYR A 33 21.66 8.97 30.73
CA TYR A 33 22.75 9.70 30.12
C TYR A 33 22.67 11.22 30.41
N TYR A 34 21.54 11.85 30.03
CA TYR A 34 21.36 13.30 30.20
C TYR A 34 21.03 13.71 31.64
N GLY A 35 20.53 12.78 32.47
CA GLY A 35 20.37 12.97 33.90
C GLY A 35 21.68 12.85 34.67
N ALA A 36 22.82 12.67 33.99
CA ALA A 36 24.17 12.54 34.55
C ALA A 36 24.29 11.40 35.58
N ILE A 37 23.45 10.36 35.49
CA ILE A 37 23.52 9.19 36.36
C ILE A 37 24.70 8.30 35.94
N LEU A 38 24.82 8.08 34.60
CA LEU A 38 25.92 7.33 34.01
C LEU A 38 26.20 7.89 32.60
N ILE A 39 27.27 8.68 32.49
CA ILE A 39 27.69 9.38 31.27
C ILE A 39 28.68 8.49 30.50
N GLU A 40 28.17 7.42 29.94
CA GLU A 40 28.93 6.48 29.11
C GLU A 40 28.43 6.52 27.66
N GLU A 41 29.36 6.64 26.69
CA GLU A 41 29.00 6.69 25.25
C GLU A 41 28.12 5.51 24.77
N PRO A 42 28.35 4.26 25.19
CA PRO A 42 27.50 3.15 24.79
C PRO A 42 26.03 3.34 25.17
N ILE A 43 25.76 3.97 26.34
CA ILE A 43 24.38 4.24 26.78
C ILE A 43 23.70 5.24 25.84
N LEU A 44 24.41 6.32 25.46
CA LEU A 44 23.91 7.28 24.50
C LEU A 44 23.58 6.58 23.16
N TRP A 45 24.49 5.76 22.64
CA TRP A 45 24.31 5.11 21.36
C TRP A 45 23.21 4.03 21.36
N ILE A 46 22.98 3.34 22.46
CA ILE A 46 21.83 2.46 22.63
C ILE A 46 20.54 3.30 22.59
N GLY A 47 20.51 4.43 23.30
CA GLY A 47 19.38 5.36 23.29
C GLY A 47 19.09 5.90 21.89
N VAL A 48 20.10 6.37 21.18
CA VAL A 48 20.00 6.91 19.82
C VAL A 48 19.54 5.82 18.83
N THR A 49 20.10 4.62 18.92
CA THR A 49 19.73 3.50 18.04
C THR A 49 18.26 3.11 18.24
N THR A 50 17.84 2.91 19.49
CA THR A 50 16.46 2.54 19.81
C THR A 50 15.49 3.67 19.47
N PHE A 51 15.86 4.93 19.65
CA PHE A 51 15.08 6.08 19.20
C PHE A 51 14.93 6.12 17.67
N THR A 52 16.00 5.85 16.94
CA THR A 52 15.95 5.83 15.46
C THR A 52 15.03 4.72 14.95
N ILE A 53 15.09 3.53 15.56
CA ILE A 53 14.16 2.43 15.26
C ILE A 53 12.72 2.84 15.58
N LEU A 54 12.49 3.41 16.76
CA LEU A 54 11.19 3.94 17.18
C LEU A 54 10.64 4.94 16.18
N TYR A 55 11.47 5.90 15.74
CA TYR A 55 11.11 6.94 14.79
C TYR A 55 10.65 6.34 13.44
N HIS A 56 11.37 5.36 12.90
CA HIS A 56 11.00 4.67 11.68
C HIS A 56 9.65 3.94 11.81
N PHE A 57 9.45 3.16 12.87
CA PHE A 57 8.22 2.39 13.04
C PHE A 57 7.02 3.29 13.37
N TRP A 58 7.19 4.27 14.23
CA TRP A 58 6.14 5.23 14.59
C TRP A 58 5.73 6.08 13.38
N GLY A 59 6.71 6.62 12.66
CA GLY A 59 6.47 7.40 11.45
C GLY A 59 5.63 6.62 10.41
N ARG A 60 5.96 5.34 10.19
CA ARG A 60 5.20 4.47 9.28
C ARG A 60 3.74 4.28 9.72
N ILE A 61 3.49 4.10 11.01
CA ILE A 61 2.12 3.96 11.53
C ILE A 61 1.35 5.27 11.35
N ILE A 62 1.95 6.42 11.68
CA ILE A 62 1.33 7.74 11.51
C ILE A 62 0.99 7.96 10.04
N LEU A 63 1.98 7.83 9.15
CA LEU A 63 1.78 8.08 7.71
C LEU A 63 0.78 7.10 7.09
N GLY A 64 0.82 5.82 7.45
CA GLY A 64 -0.15 4.83 6.99
C GLY A 64 -1.59 5.14 7.42
N ASN A 65 -1.79 5.81 8.57
CA ASN A 65 -3.10 6.27 9.00
C ASN A 65 -3.48 7.60 8.35
N VAL A 66 -2.55 8.54 8.25
CA VAL A 66 -2.77 9.84 7.58
C VAL A 66 -3.10 9.64 6.10
N SER A 67 -2.42 8.73 5.40
CA SER A 67 -2.70 8.45 4.00
C SER A 67 -4.12 7.93 3.74
N LYS A 68 -4.76 7.28 4.73
CA LYS A 68 -6.17 6.87 4.64
C LYS A 68 -7.12 8.07 4.52
N LEU A 69 -6.79 9.21 5.14
CA LEU A 69 -7.59 10.44 5.05
C LEU A 69 -7.57 11.02 3.63
N PHE A 70 -6.50 10.77 2.88
CA PHE A 70 -6.32 11.23 1.51
C PHE A 70 -6.83 10.24 0.46
N LYS A 71 -7.64 9.24 0.85
CA LYS A 71 -8.20 8.22 -0.06
C LYS A 71 -8.77 8.84 -1.34
N ARG A 72 -9.47 9.96 -1.22
CA ARG A 72 -10.13 10.66 -2.35
C ARG A 72 -9.14 11.19 -3.40
N PHE A 73 -7.89 11.46 -3.01
CA PHE A 73 -6.86 12.04 -3.88
C PHE A 73 -5.96 10.97 -4.51
N ILE A 74 -5.99 9.74 -3.98
CA ILE A 74 -5.18 8.63 -4.50
C ILE A 74 -5.92 7.99 -5.66
N SER A 75 -5.46 8.25 -6.88
CA SER A 75 -6.01 7.63 -8.09
C SER A 75 -4.93 6.86 -8.82
N TYR A 76 -5.12 5.54 -8.99
CA TYR A 76 -4.22 4.70 -9.78
C TYR A 76 -4.11 5.16 -11.26
N LYS A 77 -5.07 5.98 -11.75
CA LYS A 77 -5.07 6.58 -13.08
C LYS A 77 -4.10 7.77 -13.20
N SER A 78 -3.63 8.31 -12.07
CA SER A 78 -2.71 9.44 -12.05
C SER A 78 -1.41 9.12 -12.81
N TRP A 79 -0.82 10.15 -13.42
CA TRP A 79 0.45 10.05 -14.14
C TRP A 79 1.57 9.41 -13.30
N TRP A 80 1.60 9.69 -12.01
CA TRP A 80 2.59 9.13 -11.10
C TRP A 80 2.59 7.59 -11.10
N PHE A 81 1.42 6.98 -11.09
CA PHE A 81 1.25 5.52 -10.99
C PHE A 81 1.29 4.79 -12.33
N ARG A 82 1.37 5.50 -13.45
CA ARG A 82 1.47 4.86 -14.77
C ARG A 82 2.82 4.21 -14.96
N GLU A 83 2.85 3.08 -15.65
CA GLU A 83 4.07 2.37 -16.03
C GLU A 83 4.98 3.28 -16.85
N LYS A 84 6.26 3.37 -16.49
CA LYS A 84 7.27 4.14 -17.20
C LYS A 84 8.06 3.23 -18.15
N LYS A 85 8.55 3.77 -19.25
CA LYS A 85 9.25 3.01 -20.30
C LYS A 85 10.46 2.21 -19.78
N PHE A 86 11.19 2.77 -18.81
CA PHE A 86 12.38 2.14 -18.22
C PHE A 86 12.08 1.00 -17.27
N GLU A 87 10.86 0.93 -16.71
CA GLU A 87 10.52 -0.01 -15.64
C GLU A 87 10.63 -1.46 -16.08
N LYS A 88 10.25 -1.77 -17.32
CA LYS A 88 10.35 -3.15 -17.85
C LYS A 88 11.78 -3.66 -17.81
N ARG A 89 12.73 -2.83 -18.28
CA ARG A 89 14.16 -3.17 -18.24
C ARG A 89 14.69 -3.29 -16.81
N LEU A 90 14.24 -2.40 -15.92
CA LEU A 90 14.57 -2.45 -14.50
C LEU A 90 14.11 -3.75 -13.85
N TYR A 91 12.89 -4.19 -14.13
CA TYR A 91 12.34 -5.45 -13.59
C TYR A 91 13.09 -6.69 -14.08
N GLU A 92 13.59 -6.68 -15.33
CA GLU A 92 14.42 -7.74 -15.88
C GLU A 92 15.79 -7.80 -15.18
N ILE A 93 16.47 -6.65 -15.04
CA ILE A 93 17.77 -6.54 -14.35
C ILE A 93 17.64 -7.01 -12.90
N LEU A 94 16.63 -6.52 -12.19
CA LEU A 94 16.39 -6.88 -10.79
C LEU A 94 15.80 -8.28 -10.61
N LYS A 95 15.46 -9.00 -11.70
CA LYS A 95 14.82 -10.32 -11.68
C LYS A 95 13.59 -10.37 -10.75
N VAL A 96 12.76 -9.32 -10.78
CA VAL A 96 11.63 -9.12 -9.86
C VAL A 96 10.70 -10.33 -9.80
N LYS A 97 10.47 -11.00 -10.92
CA LYS A 97 9.64 -12.23 -11.01
C LYS A 97 10.11 -13.33 -10.05
N LYS A 98 11.41 -13.42 -9.75
CA LYS A 98 11.98 -14.50 -8.92
C LYS A 98 11.72 -14.27 -7.43
N TRP A 99 11.87 -13.05 -6.95
CA TRP A 99 11.83 -12.73 -5.51
C TRP A 99 10.53 -12.09 -5.02
N LYS A 100 9.72 -11.49 -5.88
CA LYS A 100 8.49 -10.79 -5.46
C LYS A 100 7.53 -11.63 -4.61
N LYS A 101 7.53 -12.95 -4.77
CA LYS A 101 6.68 -13.87 -3.99
C LYS A 101 7.13 -14.03 -2.53
N HIS A 102 8.35 -13.61 -2.21
CA HIS A 102 8.91 -13.69 -0.86
C HIS A 102 8.78 -12.36 -0.10
N VAL A 103 8.30 -11.31 -0.76
CA VAL A 103 8.08 -10.02 -0.11
C VAL A 103 6.90 -10.14 0.85
N LEU A 104 7.11 -9.74 2.09
CA LEU A 104 6.10 -9.75 3.13
C LEU A 104 4.93 -8.85 2.73
N THR A 105 3.72 -9.37 2.82
CA THR A 105 2.51 -8.60 2.57
C THR A 105 1.77 -8.42 3.90
N TYR A 106 1.57 -7.16 4.30
CA TYR A 106 0.93 -6.82 5.57
C TYR A 106 -0.52 -7.33 5.64
N ASN A 107 -1.28 -7.17 4.56
CA ASN A 107 -2.66 -7.66 4.42
C ASN A 107 -2.83 -8.38 3.07
N PRO A 108 -2.47 -9.67 2.97
CA PRO A 108 -2.59 -10.42 1.73
C PRO A 108 -4.04 -10.54 1.22
N GLU A 109 -5.02 -10.46 2.12
CA GLU A 109 -6.46 -10.50 1.80
C GLU A 109 -6.88 -9.39 0.83
N LEU A 110 -6.26 -8.20 0.92
CA LEU A 110 -6.56 -7.07 0.04
C LEU A 110 -6.14 -7.28 -1.43
N TYR A 111 -5.35 -8.31 -1.69
CA TYR A 111 -4.86 -8.68 -3.03
C TYR A 111 -5.51 -9.97 -3.54
N ASN A 112 -6.53 -10.49 -2.84
CA ASN A 112 -7.26 -11.67 -3.24
C ASN A 112 -8.29 -11.30 -4.32
N VAL A 113 -8.06 -11.76 -5.56
CA VAL A 113 -8.92 -11.53 -6.74
C VAL A 113 -10.34 -12.10 -6.55
N LYS A 114 -10.53 -13.07 -5.64
CA LYS A 114 -11.84 -13.66 -5.38
C LYS A 114 -12.71 -12.84 -4.44
N GLU A 115 -12.08 -11.98 -3.62
CA GLU A 115 -12.75 -11.23 -2.56
C GLU A 115 -12.82 -9.73 -2.84
N ASN A 116 -11.93 -9.22 -3.69
CA ASN A 116 -11.83 -7.80 -4.00
C ASN A 116 -11.96 -7.57 -5.50
N SER A 117 -12.61 -6.48 -5.89
CA SER A 117 -12.66 -6.03 -7.28
C SER A 117 -11.28 -5.59 -7.78
N ALA A 118 -11.06 -5.66 -9.10
CA ALA A 118 -9.81 -5.18 -9.69
C ALA A 118 -9.56 -3.69 -9.38
N GLU A 119 -10.61 -2.88 -9.27
CA GLU A 119 -10.52 -1.45 -8.93
C GLU A 119 -10.06 -1.24 -7.49
N GLU A 120 -10.59 -1.98 -6.52
CA GLU A 120 -10.16 -1.92 -5.11
C GLU A 120 -8.69 -2.36 -4.95
N MET A 121 -8.29 -3.41 -5.67
CA MET A 121 -6.90 -3.84 -5.68
C MET A 121 -5.97 -2.76 -6.26
N LEU A 122 -6.35 -2.11 -7.36
CA LEU A 122 -5.57 -1.02 -7.97
C LEU A 122 -5.44 0.18 -7.03
N TYR A 123 -6.50 0.54 -6.31
CA TYR A 123 -6.44 1.55 -5.27
C TYR A 123 -5.48 1.14 -4.14
N THR A 124 -5.59 -0.09 -3.64
CA THR A 124 -4.73 -0.62 -2.58
C THR A 124 -3.26 -0.60 -2.99
N MET A 125 -2.96 -0.99 -4.24
CA MET A 125 -1.62 -0.94 -4.79
C MET A 125 -1.07 0.48 -4.91
N ALA A 126 -1.89 1.44 -5.36
CA ALA A 126 -1.49 2.84 -5.46
C ALA A 126 -1.24 3.44 -4.06
N LYS A 127 -2.11 3.15 -3.10
CA LYS A 127 -1.95 3.58 -1.72
C LYS A 127 -0.69 2.98 -1.08
N SER A 128 -0.48 1.68 -1.22
CA SER A 128 0.71 1.01 -0.68
C SER A 128 2.00 1.59 -1.27
N GLU A 129 2.04 1.85 -2.57
CA GLU A 129 3.19 2.51 -3.20
C GLU A 129 3.44 3.89 -2.61
N LEU A 130 2.39 4.71 -2.43
CA LEU A 130 2.51 6.03 -1.82
C LEU A 130 3.01 5.95 -0.38
N ASP A 131 2.48 5.03 0.43
CA ASP A 131 2.91 4.83 1.82
C ASP A 131 4.41 4.52 1.88
N HIS A 132 4.93 3.68 0.98
CA HIS A 132 6.36 3.39 0.92
C HIS A 132 7.20 4.57 0.43
N TRP A 133 6.71 5.39 -0.51
CA TRP A 133 7.39 6.65 -0.86
C TRP A 133 7.47 7.63 0.31
N LEU A 134 6.41 7.71 1.12
CA LEU A 134 6.43 8.52 2.33
C LEU A 134 7.40 7.96 3.38
N ASN A 135 7.53 6.63 3.49
CA ASN A 135 8.53 6.00 4.34
C ASN A 135 9.98 6.30 3.90
N GLU A 136 10.23 6.43 2.57
CA GLU A 136 11.51 6.89 2.06
C GLU A 136 11.87 8.29 2.60
N LEU A 137 10.88 9.21 2.65
CA LEU A 137 11.09 10.55 3.22
C LEU A 137 11.40 10.49 4.73
N ILE A 138 10.73 9.60 5.48
CA ILE A 138 11.08 9.35 6.89
C ILE A 138 12.52 8.88 7.00
N SER A 139 12.93 7.94 6.15
CA SER A 139 14.29 7.39 6.17
C SER A 139 15.33 8.47 5.88
N ILE A 140 15.10 9.32 4.89
CA ILE A 140 15.98 10.46 4.58
C ILE A 140 16.04 11.46 5.75
N SER A 141 14.90 11.73 6.41
CA SER A 141 14.86 12.69 7.53
C SER A 141 15.70 12.26 8.73
N THR A 142 15.96 10.95 8.92
CA THR A 142 16.83 10.48 10.00
C THR A 142 18.27 10.94 9.87
N ILE A 143 18.72 11.32 8.66
CA ILE A 143 20.07 11.86 8.46
C ILE A 143 20.29 13.14 9.26
N SER A 144 19.23 13.93 9.50
CA SER A 144 19.31 15.13 10.34
C SER A 144 19.68 14.85 11.79
N PHE A 145 19.48 13.62 12.28
CA PHE A 145 19.90 13.22 13.62
C PHE A 145 21.43 13.26 13.81
N GLY A 146 22.18 13.16 12.71
CA GLY A 146 23.62 13.36 12.73
C GLY A 146 24.03 14.76 13.22
N ALA A 147 23.17 15.77 13.02
CA ALA A 147 23.43 17.11 13.58
C ALA A 147 23.22 17.19 15.10
N LEU A 148 22.42 16.29 15.69
CA LEU A 148 22.12 16.24 17.12
C LEU A 148 23.15 15.40 17.89
N TRP A 149 23.54 14.25 17.35
CA TRP A 149 24.38 13.28 18.06
C TRP A 149 25.73 13.01 17.38
N GLY A 150 26.04 13.67 16.28
CA GLY A 150 27.23 13.38 15.49
C GLY A 150 27.11 12.07 14.69
N GLN A 151 28.25 11.55 14.23
CA GLN A 151 28.34 10.28 13.51
C GLN A 151 27.34 10.16 12.33
N THR A 152 27.16 11.23 11.54
CA THR A 152 26.19 11.35 10.44
C THR A 152 26.22 10.16 9.48
N TRP A 153 27.40 9.54 9.28
CA TRP A 153 27.57 8.38 8.42
C TRP A 153 26.74 7.16 8.86
N ILE A 154 26.51 6.98 10.19
CA ILE A 154 25.66 5.90 10.72
C ILE A 154 24.21 6.10 10.26
N PHE A 155 23.70 7.34 10.37
CA PHE A 155 22.34 7.67 9.93
C PHE A 155 22.19 7.57 8.40
N VAL A 156 23.22 7.93 7.65
CA VAL A 156 23.21 7.75 6.19
C VAL A 156 23.12 6.27 5.81
N ILE A 157 23.93 5.39 6.42
CA ILE A 157 23.89 3.96 6.14
C ILE A 157 22.54 3.37 6.55
N THR A 158 22.03 3.68 7.74
CA THR A 158 20.73 3.17 8.20
C THR A 158 19.58 3.67 7.34
N ALA A 159 19.61 4.93 6.89
CA ALA A 159 18.63 5.48 5.95
C ALA A 159 18.66 4.70 4.61
N ILE A 160 19.84 4.49 4.03
CA ILE A 160 19.99 3.73 2.77
C ILE A 160 19.42 2.31 2.92
N LEU A 161 19.73 1.61 4.01
CA LEU A 161 19.21 0.26 4.25
C LEU A 161 17.69 0.25 4.39
N ALA A 162 17.10 1.23 5.09
CA ALA A 162 15.67 1.38 5.21
C ALA A 162 15.01 1.69 3.86
N MET A 163 15.63 2.55 3.04
CA MET A 163 15.15 2.87 1.70
C MET A 163 15.20 1.64 0.77
N ILE A 164 16.26 0.85 0.80
CA ILE A 164 16.33 -0.39 0.02
C ILE A 164 15.20 -1.36 0.44
N PHE A 165 14.89 -1.40 1.73
CA PHE A 165 13.78 -2.20 2.24
C PHE A 165 12.42 -1.72 1.72
N ASP A 166 12.14 -0.42 1.72
CA ASP A 166 10.88 0.14 1.22
C ASP A 166 10.78 0.05 -0.31
N ALA A 167 11.89 0.27 -1.03
CA ALA A 167 11.94 0.20 -2.49
C ALA A 167 11.45 -1.15 -3.06
N GLN A 168 11.69 -2.27 -2.38
CA GLN A 168 11.20 -3.58 -2.85
C GLN A 168 9.67 -3.65 -2.90
N PHE A 169 8.97 -3.01 -1.96
CA PHE A 169 7.50 -2.95 -1.96
C PHE A 169 6.99 -2.06 -3.10
N ILE A 170 7.61 -0.90 -3.30
CA ILE A 170 7.29 0.00 -4.43
C ILE A 170 7.42 -0.76 -5.75
N ILE A 171 8.55 -1.46 -5.95
CA ILE A 171 8.82 -2.24 -7.17
C ILE A 171 7.77 -3.33 -7.38
N VAL A 172 7.37 -4.05 -6.33
CA VAL A 172 6.37 -5.12 -6.44
C VAL A 172 5.01 -4.56 -6.81
N GLN A 173 4.58 -3.44 -6.21
CA GLN A 173 3.32 -2.80 -6.55
C GLN A 173 3.31 -2.35 -8.02
N ARG A 174 4.35 -1.65 -8.45
CA ARG A 174 4.48 -1.18 -9.84
C ARG A 174 4.54 -2.34 -10.84
N TYR A 175 5.30 -3.41 -10.52
CA TYR A 175 5.42 -4.59 -11.37
C TYR A 175 4.09 -5.35 -11.55
N ASN A 176 3.25 -5.41 -10.54
CA ASN A 176 1.98 -6.15 -10.59
C ASN A 176 0.83 -5.32 -11.15
N ARG A 177 0.83 -4.00 -11.00
CA ARG A 177 -0.27 -3.09 -11.38
C ARG A 177 -0.73 -3.24 -12.85
N PRO A 178 0.14 -3.33 -13.87
CA PRO A 178 -0.31 -3.49 -15.26
C PRO A 178 -1.11 -4.77 -15.49
N ARG A 179 -0.90 -5.80 -14.67
CA ARG A 179 -1.67 -7.05 -14.77
C ARG A 179 -3.07 -6.89 -14.20
N VAL A 180 -3.20 -6.18 -13.07
CA VAL A 180 -4.52 -5.89 -12.48
C VAL A 180 -5.32 -4.93 -13.36
N ILE A 181 -4.66 -3.96 -14.02
CA ILE A 181 -5.32 -3.10 -15.02
C ILE A 181 -5.93 -3.94 -16.14
N LYS A 182 -5.21 -4.93 -16.68
CA LYS A 182 -5.74 -5.82 -17.72
C LYS A 182 -6.92 -6.67 -17.23
N ILE A 183 -6.97 -7.02 -15.95
CA ILE A 183 -8.13 -7.71 -15.37
C ILE A 183 -9.33 -6.76 -15.35
N LEU A 184 -9.15 -5.53 -14.87
CA LEU A 184 -10.19 -4.51 -14.84
C LEU A 184 -10.76 -4.23 -16.24
N GLU A 185 -9.89 -4.08 -17.25
CA GLU A 185 -10.31 -3.86 -18.65
C GLU A 185 -11.19 -5.01 -19.16
N LYS A 186 -10.83 -6.26 -18.84
CA LYS A 186 -11.63 -7.42 -19.20
C LYS A 186 -12.97 -7.48 -18.46
N GLU A 187 -13.00 -7.16 -17.17
CA GLU A 187 -14.22 -7.09 -16.38
C GLU A 187 -15.19 -6.05 -16.97
N GLN A 188 -14.70 -4.87 -17.34
CA GLN A 188 -15.48 -3.81 -17.97
C GLN A 188 -15.98 -4.20 -19.36
N GLU A 189 -15.17 -4.91 -20.16
CA GLU A 189 -15.60 -5.41 -21.47
C GLU A 189 -16.73 -6.45 -21.35
N ILE A 190 -16.62 -7.37 -20.39
CA ILE A 190 -17.67 -8.38 -20.15
C ILE A 190 -18.97 -7.71 -19.69
N GLU A 191 -18.87 -6.75 -18.78
CA GLU A 191 -20.04 -6.03 -18.28
C GLU A 191 -20.73 -5.22 -19.38
N SER A 192 -19.96 -4.52 -20.22
CA SER A 192 -20.51 -3.78 -21.36
C SER A 192 -21.25 -4.71 -22.34
N LYS A 193 -20.71 -5.90 -22.63
CA LYS A 193 -21.36 -6.89 -23.48
C LYS A 193 -22.69 -7.38 -22.91
N LYS A 194 -22.74 -7.64 -21.59
CA LYS A 194 -23.97 -8.06 -20.91
C LYS A 194 -25.05 -6.98 -20.95
N VAL A 195 -24.67 -5.72 -20.76
CA VAL A 195 -25.60 -4.59 -20.83
C VAL A 195 -26.21 -4.50 -22.23
N VAL A 196 -25.40 -4.56 -23.30
CA VAL A 196 -25.87 -4.53 -24.70
C VAL A 196 -26.79 -5.71 -24.98
N GLU A 197 -26.46 -6.93 -24.57
CA GLU A 197 -27.29 -8.11 -24.75
C GLU A 197 -28.65 -7.98 -24.06
N THR A 198 -28.64 -7.43 -22.82
CA THR A 198 -29.89 -7.18 -22.08
C THR A 198 -30.78 -6.15 -22.77
N GLU A 199 -30.20 -5.07 -23.33
CA GLU A 199 -30.97 -4.06 -24.10
C GLU A 199 -31.52 -4.61 -25.39
N VAL A 200 -30.76 -5.44 -26.13
CA VAL A 200 -31.21 -6.11 -27.35
C VAL A 200 -32.39 -7.04 -27.05
N ASN A 201 -32.30 -7.87 -26.02
CA ASN A 201 -33.37 -8.77 -25.61
C ASN A 201 -34.64 -8.00 -25.20
N LYS A 202 -34.50 -6.92 -24.42
CA LYS A 202 -35.62 -6.05 -24.02
C LYS A 202 -36.30 -5.40 -25.24
N SER A 203 -35.53 -4.98 -26.24
CA SER A 203 -36.06 -4.38 -27.46
C SER A 203 -36.78 -5.42 -28.35
N ALA A 204 -36.30 -6.67 -28.39
CA ALA A 204 -36.94 -7.77 -29.09
C ALA A 204 -38.29 -8.14 -28.44
N ASP A 205 -38.35 -8.24 -27.12
CA ASP A 205 -39.57 -8.51 -26.36
C ASP A 205 -40.63 -7.40 -26.56
N LEU A 206 -40.21 -6.14 -26.59
CA LEU A 206 -41.09 -5.01 -26.90
C LEU A 206 -41.71 -5.13 -28.29
N LYS A 207 -40.93 -5.47 -29.33
CA LYS A 207 -41.43 -5.67 -30.70
C LYS A 207 -42.44 -6.81 -30.76
N VAL A 208 -42.19 -7.94 -30.09
CA VAL A 208 -43.10 -9.08 -30.02
C VAL A 208 -44.41 -8.67 -29.33
N ASN A 209 -44.36 -7.92 -28.25
CA ASN A 209 -45.57 -7.47 -27.55
C ASN A 209 -46.39 -6.45 -28.38
N VAL A 210 -45.71 -5.54 -29.09
CA VAL A 210 -46.37 -4.60 -30.01
C VAL A 210 -47.08 -5.37 -31.14
N ASN A 211 -46.44 -6.35 -31.77
CA ASN A 211 -47.02 -7.15 -32.83
C ASN A 211 -48.26 -7.95 -32.34
N LYS A 212 -48.18 -8.56 -31.13
CA LYS A 212 -49.32 -9.23 -30.51
C LYS A 212 -50.49 -8.26 -30.25
N ALA A 213 -50.21 -7.04 -29.82
CA ALA A 213 -51.26 -6.02 -29.62
C ALA A 213 -51.93 -5.62 -30.96
N TYR A 214 -51.17 -5.45 -32.04
CA TYR A 214 -51.69 -5.19 -33.39
C TYR A 214 -52.57 -6.33 -33.88
N ASP A 215 -52.19 -7.59 -33.70
CA ASP A 215 -52.96 -8.76 -34.11
C ASP A 215 -54.29 -8.87 -33.34
N ILE A 216 -54.33 -8.53 -32.07
CA ILE A 216 -55.54 -8.51 -31.25
C ILE A 216 -56.53 -7.42 -31.73
N ILE A 217 -56.00 -6.25 -32.05
CA ILE A 217 -56.83 -5.12 -32.53
C ILE A 217 -57.46 -5.46 -33.90
N ASN A 218 -56.69 -6.08 -34.81
CA ASN A 218 -57.16 -6.42 -36.15
C ASN A 218 -58.16 -7.60 -36.17
N LYS A 219 -58.12 -8.49 -35.15
CA LYS A 219 -59.11 -9.58 -35.03
C LYS A 219 -60.48 -9.15 -34.47
N LYS A 220 -60.58 -7.94 -33.94
CA LYS A 220 -61.82 -7.38 -33.38
C LYS A 220 -62.58 -6.45 -34.34
N LYS A 221 -62.04 -6.25 -35.54
CA LYS A 221 -62.76 -5.64 -36.70
C LYS A 221 -63.31 -6.70 -37.62
#